data_d602974997f31c9dc2cf9f92739a5dda
#
_entry.id   d602974997f31c9dc2cf9f92739a5dda
#
_cell.length_a   1.000
_cell.length_b   1.000
_cell.length_c   1.000
_cell.angle_alpha   90.00
_cell.angle_beta   90.00
_cell.angle_gamma   90.00
#
_symmetry.space_group_name_H-M   'P 1'
#
loop_
_entity.id
_entity.type
_entity.pdbx_description
1 polymer ?
#
loop_
_entity_poly.entity_id
_entity_poly.type
_entity_poly.pdbx_seq_one_letter_code
_entity_poly.pdbx_strand_id
1 'polypeptide(L)'
;CTLAGGAISVSAPHVYADDHGKVVLASIASYGDTIHTFVERDKYHGPFLPHFRRVTQSPRARHRAGLRHIDHVVGNVGWNEMDRWVRYYRKGFGFDQLVSFDDKDISTEYSALRSKVVSDARRRVKFPINEPAKGLKKSQIEEFLDFYGGAGVQHVAIATDDIVETVKALKGNGVEFLETPGSYYDALAERVGRIDEAAETLRELSILVDRDDLGYMLQIFTKPLQDRPTLFFEIIQRRGSLSFGKGNFKALFVSIEEEQAKRGNF
;
A
#
# COMPACT_ATOMS: atom_id res chain seq x y z
N CYS A 1 -17.48 -15.96 11.70
CA CYS A 1 -16.77 -16.57 10.55
C CYS A 1 -15.26 -16.55 10.74
N THR A 2 -14.63 -15.39 10.97
CA THR A 2 -13.16 -15.28 11.07
C THR A 2 -12.54 -16.10 12.19
N LEU A 3 -13.15 -16.13 13.38
CA LEU A 3 -12.68 -16.98 14.49
C LEU A 3 -12.76 -18.47 14.16
N ALA A 4 -13.83 -18.91 13.50
CA ALA A 4 -13.94 -20.29 13.01
C ALA A 4 -12.88 -20.63 11.94
N GLY A 5 -12.35 -19.62 11.24
CA GLY A 5 -11.22 -19.72 10.31
C GLY A 5 -9.84 -19.70 10.97
N GLY A 6 -9.76 -19.66 12.32
CA GLY A 6 -8.51 -19.70 13.08
C GLY A 6 -7.94 -18.32 13.46
N ALA A 7 -8.71 -17.23 13.31
CA ALA A 7 -8.28 -15.92 13.78
C ALA A 7 -8.33 -15.84 15.32
N ILE A 8 -7.40 -15.08 15.90
CA ILE A 8 -7.31 -14.85 17.35
C ILE A 8 -8.07 -13.56 17.68
N SER A 9 -9.03 -13.63 18.65
CA SER A 9 -9.74 -12.46 19.14
C SER A 9 -8.82 -11.58 19.96
N VAL A 10 -8.76 -10.29 19.62
CA VAL A 10 -8.09 -9.23 20.41
C VAL A 10 -9.12 -8.52 21.27
N SER A 11 -10.30 -8.22 20.71
CA SER A 11 -11.43 -7.60 21.42
C SER A 11 -12.74 -8.23 20.94
N ALA A 12 -13.53 -8.73 21.90
CA ALA A 12 -14.89 -9.17 21.63
C ALA A 12 -15.77 -7.98 21.20
N PRO A 13 -16.93 -8.21 20.56
CA PRO A 13 -17.84 -7.14 20.21
C PRO A 13 -18.19 -6.27 21.43
N HIS A 14 -17.91 -4.99 21.34
CA HIS A 14 -18.15 -3.98 22.38
C HIS A 14 -18.89 -2.78 21.79
N VAL A 15 -19.89 -2.27 22.55
CA VAL A 15 -20.72 -1.14 22.13
C VAL A 15 -20.12 0.16 22.65
N TYR A 16 -19.92 1.11 21.76
CA TYR A 16 -19.62 2.51 22.05
C TYR A 16 -20.80 3.37 21.63
N ALA A 17 -21.18 4.35 22.44
CA ALA A 17 -22.33 5.19 22.15
C ALA A 17 -22.10 6.64 22.61
N ASP A 18 -22.74 7.57 21.92
CA ASP A 18 -22.90 8.97 22.28
C ASP A 18 -24.27 9.50 21.81
N ASP A 19 -24.48 10.81 21.84
CA ASP A 19 -25.74 11.45 21.41
C ASP A 19 -26.06 11.23 19.91
N HIS A 20 -25.11 10.76 19.12
CA HIS A 20 -25.30 10.48 17.71
C HIS A 20 -25.63 9.00 17.39
N GLY A 21 -25.73 8.15 18.42
CA GLY A 21 -26.08 6.74 18.25
C GLY A 21 -25.01 5.78 18.81
N LYS A 22 -24.98 4.56 18.26
CA LYS A 22 -24.07 3.51 18.72
C LYS A 22 -23.24 2.89 17.58
N VAL A 23 -22.04 2.47 17.93
CA VAL A 23 -21.11 1.72 17.09
C VAL A 23 -20.70 0.45 17.83
N VAL A 24 -20.64 -0.68 17.14
CA VAL A 24 -20.07 -1.92 17.70
C VAL A 24 -18.73 -2.19 17.05
N LEU A 25 -17.72 -2.41 17.87
CA LEU A 25 -16.37 -2.74 17.42
C LEU A 25 -15.96 -4.12 17.92
N ALA A 26 -15.27 -4.88 17.06
CA ALA A 26 -14.61 -6.13 17.42
C ALA A 26 -13.30 -6.24 16.69
N SER A 27 -12.25 -6.81 17.30
CA SER A 27 -10.93 -6.87 16.69
C SER A 27 -10.35 -8.26 16.75
N ILE A 28 -9.60 -8.61 15.71
CA ILE A 28 -8.82 -9.86 15.61
C ILE A 28 -7.37 -9.55 15.27
N ALA A 29 -6.45 -10.42 15.70
CA ALA A 29 -5.04 -10.32 15.38
C ALA A 29 -4.77 -10.78 13.95
N SER A 30 -3.78 -10.15 13.32
CA SER A 30 -3.15 -10.54 12.07
C SER A 30 -1.63 -10.72 12.30
N TYR A 31 -0.81 -10.44 11.30
CA TYR A 31 0.66 -10.54 11.42
C TYR A 31 1.23 -9.43 12.31
N GLY A 32 2.25 -9.80 13.11
CA GLY A 32 2.91 -8.88 14.03
C GLY A 32 1.93 -8.29 15.05
N ASP A 33 1.94 -6.98 15.17
CA ASP A 33 1.02 -6.20 16.01
C ASP A 33 -0.20 -5.66 15.21
N THR A 34 -0.33 -6.04 13.94
CA THR A 34 -1.45 -5.63 13.09
C THR A 34 -2.74 -6.29 13.53
N ILE A 35 -3.80 -5.48 13.65
CA ILE A 35 -5.15 -5.95 13.96
C ILE A 35 -6.14 -5.57 12.86
N HIS A 36 -7.20 -6.36 12.70
CA HIS A 36 -8.39 -5.97 11.93
C HIS A 36 -9.51 -5.64 12.88
N THR A 37 -10.02 -4.41 12.80
CA THR A 37 -11.18 -3.98 13.56
C THR A 37 -12.41 -3.93 12.65
N PHE A 38 -13.41 -4.72 12.98
CA PHE A 38 -14.72 -4.69 12.35
C PHE A 38 -15.55 -3.58 12.99
N VAL A 39 -16.21 -2.78 12.15
CA VAL A 39 -16.99 -1.62 12.58
C VAL A 39 -18.42 -1.75 12.07
N GLU A 40 -19.37 -1.98 12.97
CA GLU A 40 -20.81 -1.87 12.69
C GLU A 40 -21.29 -0.49 13.14
N ARG A 41 -21.68 0.37 12.19
CA ARG A 41 -22.08 1.76 12.46
C ARG A 41 -23.37 2.20 11.76
N ASP A 42 -24.20 1.27 11.36
CA ASP A 42 -25.44 1.55 10.63
C ASP A 42 -26.42 2.44 11.41
N LYS A 43 -26.31 2.42 12.74
CA LYS A 43 -27.14 3.20 13.68
C LYS A 43 -26.37 4.36 14.32
N TYR A 44 -25.35 4.88 13.64
CA TYR A 44 -24.52 5.99 14.10
C TYR A 44 -24.49 7.11 13.06
N HIS A 45 -24.88 8.33 13.45
CA HIS A 45 -24.98 9.49 12.57
C HIS A 45 -23.92 10.56 12.84
N GLY A 46 -23.04 10.34 13.81
CA GLY A 46 -21.94 11.24 14.15
C GLY A 46 -20.73 11.13 13.22
N PRO A 47 -19.71 11.98 13.43
CA PRO A 47 -18.49 11.91 12.68
C PRO A 47 -17.67 10.68 13.11
N PHE A 48 -17.19 9.88 12.17
CA PHE A 48 -16.32 8.71 12.32
C PHE A 48 -16.75 7.70 13.41
N LEU A 49 -16.45 7.94 14.70
CA LEU A 49 -16.78 7.10 15.85
C LEU A 49 -17.33 7.97 17.01
N PRO A 50 -18.01 7.37 18.04
CA PRO A 50 -18.39 8.07 19.25
C PRO A 50 -17.23 8.85 19.87
N HIS A 51 -17.53 10.04 20.38
CA HIS A 51 -16.59 11.00 20.96
C HIS A 51 -15.63 11.69 19.96
N PHE A 52 -15.71 11.41 18.68
CA PHE A 52 -14.98 12.17 17.65
C PHE A 52 -15.74 13.47 17.34
N ARG A 53 -14.96 14.53 17.06
CA ARG A 53 -15.52 15.84 16.67
C ARG A 53 -15.19 16.14 15.23
N ARG A 54 -16.15 16.73 14.51
CA ARG A 54 -15.91 17.22 13.16
C ARG A 54 -14.97 18.43 13.22
N VAL A 55 -13.84 18.34 12.53
CA VAL A 55 -12.95 19.49 12.33
C VAL A 55 -13.49 20.31 11.17
N THR A 56 -13.94 21.53 11.45
CA THR A 56 -14.56 22.43 10.48
C THR A 56 -13.52 23.23 9.67
N GLN A 57 -12.31 23.38 10.20
CA GLN A 57 -11.21 24.04 9.52
C GLN A 57 -9.92 23.22 9.70
N SER A 58 -9.28 22.86 8.59
CA SER A 58 -7.93 22.34 8.60
C SER A 58 -6.96 23.46 8.26
N PRO A 59 -6.23 24.04 9.23
CA PRO A 59 -5.37 25.20 8.99
C PRO A 59 -4.10 24.86 8.20
N ARG A 60 -3.84 23.56 7.91
CA ARG A 60 -2.55 23.11 7.37
C ARG A 60 -2.58 22.71 5.89
N ALA A 61 -3.71 22.27 5.36
CA ALA A 61 -3.78 21.91 3.95
C ALA A 61 -3.93 23.14 3.07
N ARG A 62 -2.84 23.57 2.44
CA ARG A 62 -2.83 24.71 1.49
C ARG A 62 -3.52 24.37 0.16
N HIS A 63 -3.45 23.08 -0.23
CA HIS A 63 -4.00 22.58 -1.48
C HIS A 63 -4.84 21.34 -1.23
N ARG A 64 -5.99 21.22 -1.90
CA ARG A 64 -6.77 19.98 -1.92
C ARG A 64 -6.05 18.99 -2.83
N ALA A 65 -5.69 17.83 -2.28
CA ALA A 65 -4.88 16.85 -2.99
C ALA A 65 -5.69 15.87 -3.87
N GLY A 66 -7.03 15.88 -3.82
CA GLY A 66 -7.86 15.00 -4.66
C GLY A 66 -7.82 13.52 -4.28
N LEU A 67 -7.35 13.17 -3.09
CA LEU A 67 -7.35 11.79 -2.59
C LEU A 67 -8.78 11.28 -2.39
N ARG A 68 -9.05 10.02 -2.78
CA ARG A 68 -10.39 9.44 -2.83
C ARG A 68 -10.63 8.38 -1.77
N HIS A 69 -9.99 7.23 -1.90
CA HIS A 69 -10.17 6.08 -1.00
C HIS A 69 -8.90 5.25 -0.95
N ILE A 70 -8.83 4.34 0.01
CA ILE A 70 -7.74 3.36 0.09
C ILE A 70 -7.96 2.31 -1.00
N ASP A 71 -6.99 2.17 -1.91
CA ASP A 71 -7.01 1.16 -2.97
C ASP A 71 -6.58 -0.21 -2.43
N HIS A 72 -5.46 -0.26 -1.71
CA HIS A 72 -4.96 -1.48 -1.08
C HIS A 72 -4.03 -1.16 0.11
N VAL A 73 -3.77 -2.20 0.93
CA VAL A 73 -2.86 -2.11 2.08
C VAL A 73 -1.88 -3.28 2.00
N VAL A 74 -0.60 -2.97 2.03
CA VAL A 74 0.48 -3.97 1.87
C VAL A 74 1.09 -4.32 3.22
N GLY A 75 1.18 -5.61 3.49
CA GLY A 75 1.84 -6.15 4.67
C GLY A 75 3.16 -6.84 4.32
N ASN A 76 4.19 -6.59 5.12
CA ASN A 76 5.43 -7.36 5.12
C ASN A 76 5.40 -8.39 6.24
N VAL A 77 5.76 -9.62 5.91
CA VAL A 77 5.83 -10.73 6.86
C VAL A 77 7.21 -11.38 6.84
N GLY A 78 7.51 -12.21 7.83
CA GLY A 78 8.79 -12.89 7.95
C GLY A 78 9.03 -13.93 6.85
N TRP A 79 10.25 -14.48 6.83
CA TRP A 79 10.66 -15.54 5.91
C TRP A 79 9.72 -16.76 5.96
N ASN A 80 9.20 -17.17 4.79
CA ASN A 80 8.31 -18.31 4.59
C ASN A 80 6.95 -18.19 5.33
N GLU A 81 6.54 -16.98 5.70
CA GLU A 81 5.26 -16.73 6.37
C GLU A 81 4.13 -16.32 5.42
N MET A 82 4.44 -15.87 4.21
CA MET A 82 3.46 -15.33 3.24
C MET A 82 2.30 -16.33 3.02
N ASP A 83 2.59 -17.59 2.78
CA ASP A 83 1.56 -18.59 2.50
C ASP A 83 0.65 -18.88 3.72
N ARG A 84 1.18 -18.73 4.94
CA ARG A 84 0.40 -18.81 6.16
C ARG A 84 -0.65 -17.69 6.20
N TRP A 85 -0.24 -16.46 5.88
CA TRP A 85 -1.12 -15.30 5.92
C TRP A 85 -2.09 -15.25 4.74
N VAL A 86 -1.70 -15.72 3.55
CA VAL A 86 -2.64 -15.95 2.44
C VAL A 86 -3.73 -16.95 2.85
N ARG A 87 -3.38 -18.07 3.49
CA ARG A 87 -4.37 -19.02 4.02
C ARG A 87 -5.26 -18.42 5.10
N TYR A 88 -4.72 -17.55 5.97
CA TYR A 88 -5.48 -16.83 6.98
C TYR A 88 -6.59 -15.98 6.34
N TYR A 89 -6.29 -15.15 5.36
CA TYR A 89 -7.29 -14.34 4.67
C TYR A 89 -8.29 -15.19 3.88
N ARG A 90 -7.84 -16.23 3.24
CA ARG A 90 -8.74 -17.15 2.52
C ARG A 90 -9.72 -17.85 3.45
N LYS A 91 -9.26 -18.41 4.56
CA LYS A 91 -10.10 -19.15 5.51
C LYS A 91 -10.94 -18.24 6.41
N GLY A 92 -10.34 -17.18 6.90
CA GLY A 92 -10.99 -16.26 7.86
C GLY A 92 -11.92 -15.25 7.22
N PHE A 93 -11.58 -14.73 6.05
CA PHE A 93 -12.33 -13.68 5.37
C PHE A 93 -13.05 -14.15 4.09
N GLY A 94 -12.75 -15.34 3.61
CA GLY A 94 -13.27 -15.82 2.32
C GLY A 94 -12.67 -15.09 1.12
N PHE A 95 -11.45 -14.59 1.26
CA PHE A 95 -10.74 -13.91 0.17
C PHE A 95 -10.19 -14.89 -0.85
N ASP A 96 -10.08 -14.44 -2.10
CA ASP A 96 -9.41 -15.16 -3.16
C ASP A 96 -7.97 -14.65 -3.33
N GLN A 97 -7.07 -15.53 -3.78
CA GLN A 97 -5.75 -15.12 -4.22
C GLN A 97 -5.84 -14.63 -5.68
N LEU A 98 -5.55 -13.36 -5.91
CA LEU A 98 -5.64 -12.74 -7.25
C LEU A 98 -4.37 -12.96 -8.07
N VAL A 99 -3.21 -12.70 -7.46
CA VAL A 99 -1.92 -12.68 -8.14
C VAL A 99 -0.86 -13.30 -7.25
N SER A 100 0.17 -13.88 -7.87
CA SER A 100 1.39 -14.34 -7.22
C SER A 100 2.58 -13.85 -8.03
N PHE A 101 3.53 -13.23 -7.37
CA PHE A 101 4.82 -12.84 -7.93
C PHE A 101 5.91 -13.59 -7.19
N ASP A 102 6.81 -14.22 -7.92
CA ASP A 102 7.98 -14.89 -7.35
C ASP A 102 9.22 -13.96 -7.36
N ASP A 103 10.31 -14.46 -6.83
CA ASP A 103 11.59 -13.75 -6.76
C ASP A 103 12.21 -13.46 -8.13
N LYS A 104 11.79 -14.15 -9.19
CA LYS A 104 12.20 -13.84 -10.58
C LYS A 104 11.40 -12.68 -11.17
N ASP A 105 10.16 -12.52 -10.71
CA ASP A 105 9.30 -11.42 -11.10
C ASP A 105 9.71 -10.11 -10.43
N ILE A 106 10.17 -10.17 -9.16
CA ILE A 106 10.46 -9.01 -8.34
C ILE A 106 11.88 -9.12 -7.78
N SER A 107 12.87 -8.70 -8.58
CA SER A 107 14.27 -8.65 -8.18
C SER A 107 15.06 -7.58 -8.91
N THR A 108 16.13 -7.12 -8.24
CA THR A 108 17.25 -6.41 -8.85
C THR A 108 18.48 -7.36 -8.91
N GLU A 109 19.64 -6.84 -9.27
CA GLU A 109 20.90 -7.56 -9.12
C GLU A 109 21.21 -7.90 -7.64
N TYR A 110 20.70 -7.08 -6.69
CA TYR A 110 21.10 -7.13 -5.29
C TYR A 110 20.05 -7.78 -4.39
N SER A 111 18.79 -7.47 -4.56
CA SER A 111 17.72 -7.91 -3.65
C SER A 111 16.50 -8.44 -4.38
N ALA A 112 15.69 -9.22 -3.67
CA ALA A 112 14.45 -9.79 -4.17
C ALA A 112 13.38 -9.88 -3.09
N LEU A 113 12.11 -10.02 -3.51
CA LEU A 113 11.00 -10.37 -2.63
C LEU A 113 10.02 -11.29 -3.35
N ARG A 114 9.13 -11.92 -2.58
CA ARG A 114 7.95 -12.61 -3.10
C ARG A 114 6.70 -11.90 -2.60
N SER A 115 5.67 -11.87 -3.44
CA SER A 115 4.40 -11.21 -3.11
C SER A 115 3.21 -12.02 -3.59
N LYS A 116 2.16 -12.08 -2.76
CA LYS A 116 0.85 -12.61 -3.13
C LYS A 116 -0.23 -11.61 -2.75
N VAL A 117 -1.21 -11.45 -3.62
CA VAL A 117 -2.33 -10.54 -3.39
C VAL A 117 -3.58 -11.33 -3.08
N VAL A 118 -4.21 -11.04 -1.95
CA VAL A 118 -5.54 -11.55 -1.59
C VAL A 118 -6.57 -10.43 -1.64
N SER A 119 -7.81 -10.77 -2.00
CA SER A 119 -8.89 -9.80 -2.14
C SER A 119 -10.26 -10.42 -1.88
N ASP A 120 -11.21 -9.56 -1.48
CA ASP A 120 -12.62 -9.91 -1.49
C ASP A 120 -13.14 -10.17 -2.92
N ALA A 121 -14.27 -10.86 -3.05
CA ALA A 121 -14.87 -11.22 -4.36
C ALA A 121 -15.20 -9.99 -5.24
N ARG A 122 -15.38 -8.81 -4.66
CA ARG A 122 -15.67 -7.56 -5.37
C ARG A 122 -14.41 -6.75 -5.69
N ARG A 123 -13.23 -7.23 -5.29
CA ARG A 123 -11.93 -6.55 -5.45
C ARG A 123 -11.88 -5.14 -4.85
N ARG A 124 -12.67 -4.90 -3.80
CA ARG A 124 -12.68 -3.63 -3.06
C ARG A 124 -11.67 -3.59 -1.93
N VAL A 125 -11.45 -4.73 -1.29
CA VAL A 125 -10.45 -4.89 -0.24
C VAL A 125 -9.34 -5.77 -0.78
N LYS A 126 -8.13 -5.25 -0.85
CA LYS A 126 -6.97 -5.93 -1.42
C LYS A 126 -5.79 -5.82 -0.46
N PHE A 127 -5.17 -6.95 -0.17
CA PHE A 127 -3.99 -7.05 0.68
C PHE A 127 -2.86 -7.79 -0.06
N PRO A 128 -1.92 -7.08 -0.68
CA PRO A 128 -0.63 -7.65 -1.03
C PRO A 128 0.13 -8.03 0.25
N ILE A 129 0.73 -9.22 0.25
CA ILE A 129 1.51 -9.76 1.35
C ILE A 129 2.89 -10.10 0.79
N ASN A 130 3.91 -9.44 1.31
CA ASN A 130 5.28 -9.59 0.88
C ASN A 130 6.09 -10.38 1.90
N GLU A 131 7.01 -11.22 1.43
CA GLU A 131 8.05 -11.82 2.26
C GLU A 131 9.42 -11.63 1.60
N PRO A 132 10.51 -11.64 2.39
CA PRO A 132 11.85 -11.59 1.83
C PRO A 132 12.12 -12.76 0.88
N ALA A 133 12.96 -12.54 -0.13
CA ALA A 133 13.53 -13.58 -0.95
C ALA A 133 15.06 -13.46 -0.94
N LYS A 134 15.74 -14.57 -1.23
CA LYS A 134 17.21 -14.62 -1.18
C LYS A 134 17.82 -13.70 -2.26
N GLY A 135 18.64 -12.76 -1.84
CA GLY A 135 19.40 -11.83 -2.68
C GLY A 135 20.88 -11.79 -2.28
N LEU A 136 21.65 -10.96 -2.95
CA LEU A 136 23.06 -10.70 -2.61
C LEU A 136 23.19 -9.74 -1.43
N LYS A 137 22.21 -8.87 -1.25
CA LYS A 137 22.15 -7.87 -0.18
C LYS A 137 20.80 -7.93 0.54
N LYS A 138 20.73 -7.25 1.68
CA LYS A 138 19.52 -7.13 2.47
C LYS A 138 18.40 -6.46 1.67
N SER A 139 17.27 -7.14 1.53
CA SER A 139 16.11 -6.59 0.82
C SER A 139 15.42 -5.50 1.64
N GLN A 140 14.64 -4.65 0.96
CA GLN A 140 13.77 -3.67 1.61
C GLN A 140 12.77 -4.29 2.61
N ILE A 141 12.37 -5.55 2.38
CA ILE A 141 11.46 -6.26 3.30
C ILE A 141 12.21 -6.62 4.59
N GLU A 142 13.45 -7.09 4.49
CA GLU A 142 14.30 -7.39 5.65
C GLU A 142 14.63 -6.10 6.42
N GLU A 143 14.95 -4.98 5.73
CA GLU A 143 15.16 -3.69 6.38
C GLU A 143 13.90 -3.27 7.16
N PHE A 144 12.72 -3.38 6.54
CA PHE A 144 11.45 -3.10 7.22
C PHE A 144 11.27 -3.94 8.48
N LEU A 145 11.45 -5.27 8.38
CA LEU A 145 11.27 -6.20 9.50
C LEU A 145 12.19 -5.87 10.68
N ASP A 146 13.42 -5.47 10.39
CA ASP A 146 14.40 -5.10 11.44
C ASP A 146 14.03 -3.78 12.12
N PHE A 147 13.70 -2.73 11.36
CA PHE A 147 13.37 -1.42 11.92
C PHE A 147 12.00 -1.38 12.58
N TYR A 148 11.02 -2.13 12.04
CA TYR A 148 9.69 -2.23 12.62
C TYR A 148 9.66 -3.16 13.83
N GLY A 149 10.60 -4.11 13.91
CA GLY A 149 10.67 -5.13 14.95
C GLY A 149 9.77 -6.33 14.69
N GLY A 150 9.49 -6.63 13.43
CA GLY A 150 8.67 -7.76 13.02
C GLY A 150 7.77 -7.47 11.82
N ALA A 151 6.76 -8.32 11.62
CA ALA A 151 5.79 -8.15 10.55
C ALA A 151 4.85 -6.95 10.81
N GLY A 152 4.42 -6.27 9.75
CA GLY A 152 3.54 -5.11 9.88
C GLY A 152 3.10 -4.54 8.53
N VAL A 153 2.36 -3.42 8.55
CA VAL A 153 1.92 -2.72 7.35
C VAL A 153 3.07 -1.90 6.78
N GLN A 154 3.47 -2.21 5.53
CA GLN A 154 4.52 -1.49 4.82
C GLN A 154 4.01 -0.19 4.21
N HIS A 155 2.91 -0.27 3.43
CA HIS A 155 2.32 0.93 2.84
C HIS A 155 0.81 0.83 2.67
N VAL A 156 0.21 2.01 2.51
CA VAL A 156 -1.19 2.19 2.17
C VAL A 156 -1.26 2.93 0.85
N ALA A 157 -1.90 2.31 -0.15
CA ALA A 157 -2.14 2.93 -1.44
C ALA A 157 -3.47 3.69 -1.43
N ILE A 158 -3.42 4.96 -1.82
CA ILE A 158 -4.57 5.86 -1.86
C ILE A 158 -4.87 6.22 -3.32
N ALA A 159 -6.10 5.96 -3.74
CA ALA A 159 -6.56 6.25 -5.09
C ALA A 159 -6.81 7.73 -5.32
N THR A 160 -6.55 8.16 -6.55
CA THR A 160 -6.94 9.47 -7.09
C THR A 160 -7.50 9.34 -8.50
N ASP A 161 -8.26 10.35 -8.93
CA ASP A 161 -8.75 10.45 -10.31
C ASP A 161 -7.77 11.20 -11.23
N ASP A 162 -6.86 12.00 -10.66
CA ASP A 162 -5.82 12.77 -11.35
C ASP A 162 -4.53 12.77 -10.53
N ILE A 163 -3.61 11.88 -10.86
CA ILE A 163 -2.37 11.71 -10.13
C ILE A 163 -1.42 12.89 -10.32
N VAL A 164 -1.43 13.52 -11.48
CA VAL A 164 -0.55 14.66 -11.79
C VAL A 164 -0.88 15.84 -10.86
N GLU A 165 -2.16 16.24 -10.81
CA GLU A 165 -2.59 17.33 -9.94
C GLU A 165 -2.50 16.95 -8.45
N THR A 166 -2.80 15.69 -8.11
CA THR A 166 -2.64 15.17 -6.74
C THR A 166 -1.19 15.27 -6.25
N VAL A 167 -0.23 14.82 -7.05
CA VAL A 167 1.20 14.84 -6.69
C VAL A 167 1.72 16.27 -6.57
N LYS A 168 1.34 17.17 -7.50
CA LYS A 168 1.67 18.59 -7.40
C LYS A 168 1.15 19.20 -6.09
N ALA A 169 -0.11 18.93 -5.76
CA ALA A 169 -0.73 19.44 -4.54
C ALA A 169 -0.07 18.89 -3.28
N LEU A 170 0.26 17.59 -3.25
CA LEU A 170 0.95 16.95 -2.13
C LEU A 170 2.38 17.49 -1.96
N LYS A 171 3.15 17.65 -3.06
CA LYS A 171 4.47 18.30 -3.03
C LYS A 171 4.36 19.75 -2.52
N GLY A 172 3.35 20.50 -2.97
CA GLY A 172 3.06 21.85 -2.47
C GLY A 172 2.68 21.92 -0.99
N ASN A 173 2.17 20.83 -0.43
CA ASN A 173 1.90 20.65 1.00
C ASN A 173 3.10 20.10 1.79
N GLY A 174 4.25 19.87 1.15
CA GLY A 174 5.49 19.41 1.79
C GLY A 174 5.65 17.89 1.86
N VAL A 175 4.87 17.11 1.08
CA VAL A 175 5.07 15.66 1.00
C VAL A 175 6.26 15.36 0.09
N GLU A 176 7.20 14.55 0.58
CA GLU A 176 8.35 14.08 -0.18
C GLU A 176 8.07 12.71 -0.80
N PHE A 177 8.50 12.54 -2.05
CA PHE A 177 8.36 11.29 -2.81
C PHE A 177 9.71 10.68 -3.13
N LEU A 178 9.72 9.36 -3.41
CA LEU A 178 10.87 8.68 -3.98
C LEU A 178 11.09 9.19 -5.42
N GLU A 179 12.35 9.37 -5.78
CA GLU A 179 12.73 9.76 -7.13
C GLU A 179 12.88 8.53 -8.02
N THR A 180 12.46 8.62 -9.26
CA THR A 180 12.60 7.57 -10.26
C THR A 180 13.70 7.98 -11.24
N PRO A 181 14.70 7.10 -11.53
CA PRO A 181 15.76 7.40 -12.47
C PRO A 181 15.23 7.79 -13.84
N GLY A 182 15.84 8.81 -14.46
CA GLY A 182 15.41 9.33 -15.77
C GLY A 182 15.38 8.27 -16.88
N SER A 183 16.29 7.29 -16.83
CA SER A 183 16.35 6.16 -17.77
C SER A 183 15.08 5.30 -17.78
N TYR A 184 14.29 5.30 -16.70
CA TYR A 184 12.99 4.63 -16.66
C TYR A 184 12.02 5.20 -17.72
N TYR A 185 12.06 6.51 -17.94
CA TYR A 185 11.14 7.20 -18.87
C TYR A 185 11.60 7.12 -20.31
N ASP A 186 12.88 6.86 -20.59
CA ASP A 186 13.42 6.74 -21.94
C ASP A 186 12.79 5.56 -22.70
N ALA A 187 12.46 4.48 -22.01
CA ALA A 187 11.77 3.30 -22.56
C ALA A 187 10.25 3.28 -22.31
N LEU A 188 9.67 4.36 -21.78
CA LEU A 188 8.27 4.36 -21.34
C LEU A 188 7.31 4.06 -22.48
N ALA A 189 7.43 4.76 -23.61
CA ALA A 189 6.53 4.62 -24.75
C ALA A 189 6.56 3.21 -25.35
N GLU A 190 7.74 2.57 -25.43
CA GLU A 190 7.89 1.20 -25.90
C GLU A 190 7.24 0.21 -24.96
N ARG A 191 7.38 0.42 -23.64
CA ARG A 191 6.90 -0.50 -22.61
C ARG A 191 5.41 -0.43 -22.35
N VAL A 192 4.81 0.77 -22.36
CA VAL A 192 3.39 0.96 -21.99
C VAL A 192 2.51 1.41 -23.14
N GLY A 193 3.08 1.75 -24.31
CA GLY A 193 2.36 2.25 -25.46
C GLY A 193 1.70 3.62 -25.18
N ARG A 194 0.54 3.87 -25.80
CA ARG A 194 -0.17 5.16 -25.69
C ARG A 194 -0.85 5.31 -24.32
N ILE A 195 -0.61 6.43 -23.68
CA ILE A 195 -1.25 6.90 -22.44
C ILE A 195 -1.74 8.35 -22.64
N ASP A 196 -2.60 8.83 -21.76
CA ASP A 196 -3.17 10.19 -21.86
C ASP A 196 -2.21 11.25 -21.26
N GLU A 197 -1.40 10.88 -20.28
CA GLU A 197 -0.48 11.75 -19.58
C GLU A 197 0.82 11.97 -20.37
N ALA A 198 1.34 13.21 -20.37
CA ALA A 198 2.60 13.54 -21.06
C ALA A 198 3.80 12.92 -20.33
N ALA A 199 4.68 12.23 -21.06
CA ALA A 199 5.85 11.55 -20.52
C ALA A 199 6.80 12.48 -19.76
N GLU A 200 6.96 13.72 -20.24
CA GLU A 200 7.77 14.75 -19.59
C GLU A 200 7.22 15.11 -18.21
N THR A 201 5.89 15.29 -18.10
CA THR A 201 5.23 15.58 -16.81
C THR A 201 5.39 14.42 -15.82
N LEU A 202 5.28 13.17 -16.31
CA LEU A 202 5.48 12.00 -15.47
C LEU A 202 6.92 11.90 -14.98
N ARG A 203 7.89 12.22 -15.84
CA ARG A 203 9.32 12.28 -15.50
C ARG A 203 9.60 13.35 -14.43
N GLU A 204 9.11 14.58 -14.61
CA GLU A 204 9.29 15.69 -13.67
C GLU A 204 8.71 15.38 -12.27
N LEU A 205 7.61 14.64 -12.24
CA LEU A 205 6.93 14.29 -11.00
C LEU A 205 7.36 12.96 -10.41
N SER A 206 8.20 12.17 -11.12
CA SER A 206 8.63 10.80 -10.75
C SER A 206 7.47 9.80 -10.69
N ILE A 207 6.45 9.97 -11.54
CA ILE A 207 5.29 9.08 -11.61
C ILE A 207 5.61 7.88 -12.49
N LEU A 208 5.43 6.68 -11.94
CA LEU A 208 5.60 5.40 -12.61
C LEU A 208 4.33 5.00 -13.37
N VAL A 209 4.48 4.25 -14.46
CA VAL A 209 3.36 3.74 -15.26
C VAL A 209 3.54 2.25 -15.52
N ASP A 210 2.50 1.47 -15.34
CA ASP A 210 2.44 0.07 -15.73
C ASP A 210 1.16 -0.23 -16.51
N ARG A 211 1.17 -1.29 -17.32
CA ARG A 211 0.05 -1.68 -18.18
C ARG A 211 -0.25 -3.17 -18.04
N ASP A 212 -1.53 -3.50 -18.07
CA ASP A 212 -2.04 -4.86 -18.26
C ASP A 212 -3.01 -4.92 -19.46
N ASP A 213 -3.62 -6.07 -19.68
CA ASP A 213 -4.56 -6.28 -20.80
C ASP A 213 -5.82 -5.42 -20.72
N LEU A 214 -6.14 -4.86 -19.55
CA LEU A 214 -7.36 -4.09 -19.31
C LEU A 214 -7.14 -2.58 -19.36
N GLY A 215 -5.88 -2.13 -19.29
CA GLY A 215 -5.54 -0.71 -19.30
C GLY A 215 -4.19 -0.41 -18.69
N TYR A 216 -4.04 0.78 -18.11
CA TYR A 216 -2.81 1.18 -17.43
C TYR A 216 -3.09 1.77 -16.07
N MET A 217 -2.05 1.85 -15.27
CA MET A 217 -2.07 2.49 -13.95
C MET A 217 -0.85 3.39 -13.78
N LEU A 218 -1.03 4.42 -12.99
CA LEU A 218 0.03 5.33 -12.60
C LEU A 218 0.20 5.26 -11.08
N GLN A 219 1.44 5.31 -10.61
CA GLN A 219 1.75 5.20 -9.18
C GLN A 219 3.00 5.98 -8.81
N ILE A 220 3.04 6.44 -7.57
CA ILE A 220 4.22 7.07 -6.97
C ILE A 220 4.23 6.77 -5.47
N PHE A 221 5.42 6.71 -4.88
CA PHE A 221 5.60 6.35 -3.49
C PHE A 221 6.21 7.50 -2.70
N THR A 222 5.68 7.79 -1.51
CA THR A 222 6.30 8.76 -0.61
C THR A 222 7.59 8.18 -0.02
N LYS A 223 8.48 9.05 0.44
CA LYS A 223 9.49 8.63 1.41
C LYS A 223 8.80 8.11 2.68
N PRO A 224 9.49 7.32 3.52
CA PRO A 224 8.95 6.92 4.82
C PRO A 224 8.44 8.13 5.60
N LEU A 225 7.29 7.97 6.27
CA LEU A 225 6.64 9.07 7.00
C LEU A 225 7.32 9.42 8.31
N GLN A 226 8.16 8.56 8.81
CA GLN A 226 8.85 8.68 10.08
C GLN A 226 10.36 8.63 9.83
N ASP A 227 11.13 8.82 10.89
CA ASP A 227 12.58 8.69 10.92
C ASP A 227 13.11 7.26 10.68
N ARG A 228 12.20 6.28 10.58
CA ARG A 228 12.49 4.87 10.30
C ARG A 228 12.01 4.47 8.90
N PRO A 229 12.72 3.59 8.19
CA PRO A 229 12.33 3.10 6.87
C PRO A 229 11.21 2.05 6.99
N THR A 230 10.04 2.46 7.48
CA THR A 230 8.89 1.58 7.72
C THR A 230 7.69 2.01 6.88
N LEU A 231 6.68 2.65 7.49
CA LEU A 231 5.44 3.00 6.80
C LEU A 231 5.63 4.13 5.79
N PHE A 232 5.10 3.94 4.57
CA PHE A 232 4.97 4.98 3.55
C PHE A 232 3.60 4.93 2.86
N PHE A 233 3.30 5.91 2.01
CA PHE A 233 2.10 5.92 1.17
C PHE A 233 2.43 5.72 -0.29
N GLU A 234 1.49 5.10 -0.99
CA GLU A 234 1.41 5.08 -2.45
C GLU A 234 0.24 5.96 -2.91
N ILE A 235 0.44 6.75 -3.96
CA ILE A 235 -0.65 7.40 -4.67
C ILE A 235 -0.84 6.65 -5.99
N ILE A 236 -2.08 6.21 -6.26
CA ILE A 236 -2.37 5.38 -7.41
C ILE A 236 -3.56 5.93 -8.20
N GLN A 237 -3.43 5.93 -9.53
CA GLN A 237 -4.53 6.17 -10.46
C GLN A 237 -4.66 4.98 -11.40
N ARG A 238 -5.87 4.45 -11.52
CA ARG A 238 -6.16 3.33 -12.41
C ARG A 238 -6.97 3.80 -13.63
N ARG A 239 -6.45 3.51 -14.81
CA ARG A 239 -7.10 3.70 -16.10
C ARG A 239 -7.46 2.32 -16.69
N GLY A 240 -8.34 1.59 -16.01
CA GLY A 240 -8.77 0.24 -16.39
C GLY A 240 -7.92 -0.89 -15.80
N SER A 241 -6.63 -0.69 -15.56
CA SER A 241 -5.74 -1.73 -15.03
C SER A 241 -6.17 -2.23 -13.66
N LEU A 242 -6.07 -3.55 -13.47
CA LEU A 242 -6.26 -4.24 -12.20
C LEU A 242 -4.94 -4.78 -11.62
N SER A 243 -3.80 -4.52 -12.29
CA SER A 243 -2.47 -4.95 -11.86
C SER A 243 -1.99 -4.22 -10.60
N PHE A 244 -0.83 -4.64 -10.11
CA PHE A 244 -0.12 -4.04 -8.97
C PHE A 244 1.25 -3.48 -9.37
N GLY A 245 1.44 -3.15 -10.65
CA GLY A 245 2.64 -2.49 -11.12
C GLY A 245 3.85 -3.42 -11.29
N LYS A 246 3.66 -4.65 -11.78
CA LYS A 246 4.76 -5.60 -12.03
C LYS A 246 5.90 -4.96 -12.83
N GLY A 247 5.56 -4.21 -13.89
CA GLY A 247 6.54 -3.52 -14.72
C GLY A 247 7.30 -2.38 -14.02
N ASN A 248 6.79 -1.92 -12.88
CA ASN A 248 7.39 -0.87 -12.07
C ASN A 248 8.26 -1.39 -10.91
N PHE A 249 8.16 -2.68 -10.57
CA PHE A 249 8.89 -3.24 -9.42
C PHE A 249 10.38 -2.97 -9.48
N LYS A 250 11.01 -3.18 -10.64
CA LYS A 250 12.44 -2.92 -10.79
C LYS A 250 12.80 -1.45 -10.50
N ALA A 251 12.03 -0.49 -11.02
CA ALA A 251 12.28 0.93 -10.80
C ALA A 251 12.08 1.32 -9.33
N LEU A 252 11.02 0.81 -8.69
CA LEU A 252 10.77 1.01 -7.27
C LEU A 252 11.90 0.42 -6.42
N PHE A 253 12.34 -0.79 -6.72
CA PHE A 253 13.46 -1.43 -6.02
C PHE A 253 14.73 -0.61 -6.10
N VAL A 254 15.13 -0.17 -7.29
CA VAL A 254 16.31 0.68 -7.48
C VAL A 254 16.20 1.95 -6.62
N SER A 255 15.05 2.63 -6.65
CA SER A 255 14.84 3.84 -5.86
C SER A 255 14.93 3.60 -4.35
N ILE A 256 14.41 2.47 -3.86
CA ILE A 256 14.48 2.11 -2.43
C ILE A 256 15.91 1.68 -2.06
N GLU A 257 16.60 0.92 -2.91
CA GLU A 257 18.00 0.52 -2.71
C GLU A 257 18.93 1.75 -2.63
N GLU A 258 18.69 2.78 -3.45
CA GLU A 258 19.41 4.06 -3.35
C GLU A 258 19.17 4.75 -2.00
N GLU A 259 17.93 4.75 -1.50
CA GLU A 259 17.63 5.28 -0.17
C GLU A 259 18.24 4.43 0.97
N GLN A 260 18.27 3.10 0.84
CA GLN A 260 18.97 2.21 1.78
C GLN A 260 20.48 2.51 1.81
N ALA A 261 21.10 2.71 0.64
CA ALA A 261 22.51 3.06 0.53
C ALA A 261 22.83 4.40 1.21
N LYS A 262 21.96 5.42 1.04
CA LYS A 262 22.10 6.73 1.73
C LYS A 262 22.06 6.59 3.26
N ARG A 263 21.29 5.62 3.77
CA ARG A 263 21.21 5.30 5.21
C ARG A 263 22.31 4.38 5.72
N GLY A 264 23.16 3.85 4.85
CA GLY A 264 24.22 2.89 5.20
C GLY A 264 23.73 1.46 5.47
N ASN A 265 22.53 1.10 4.98
CA ASN A 265 21.89 -0.21 5.18
C ASN A 265 21.96 -1.11 3.94
N PHE A 266 22.79 -0.76 2.95
CA PHE A 266 22.84 -1.46 1.65
C PHE A 266 24.26 -1.86 1.22
#